data_40d077a1631e06b095d5078933195fea
#
_entry.id   40d077a1631e06b095d5078933195fea
#
_cell.length_a   1.000
_cell.length_b   1.000
_cell.length_c   1.000
_cell.angle_alpha   90.00
_cell.angle_beta   90.00
_cell.angle_gamma   90.00
#
_symmetry.space_group_name_H-M   'P 1'
#
loop_
_entity.id
_entity.type
_entity.pdbx_description
1 polymer ?
#
loop_
_entity_poly.entity_id
_entity_poly.type
_entity_poly.pdbx_seq_one_letter_code
_entity_poly.pdbx_strand_id
1 'polypeptide(L)'
;MAAYDQMILEAFKSEVYVSNRMDVQHTPIYDTVTIAAGSTVNELTTAFFTNVGPASSKTKAQTNMSQSRRLPAPEAFSIFGFRLRWKENVLPADLYEVLDKFVLQFYLGQKVYQEAPLWYFSAGGGVNAVATTTAASTTITYLTNGVPMRESMHKLAIPIVIENQMTFYAQLTGGTYTLTASASGGTGLTLQLVLDGFYARGVQ
;
A
#
# COMPACT_ATOMS: atom_id res chain seq x y z
N MET A 1 6.26 23.03 7.45
CA MET A 1 6.18 22.19 6.23
C MET A 1 7.56 22.23 5.58
N ALA A 2 8.15 21.09 5.23
CA ALA A 2 9.47 21.10 4.58
C ALA A 2 9.38 21.73 3.18
N ALA A 3 10.46 22.38 2.71
CA ALA A 3 10.48 23.04 1.39
C ALA A 3 10.06 22.09 0.25
N TYR A 4 10.42 20.81 0.36
CA TYR A 4 10.01 19.75 -0.56
C TYR A 4 8.49 19.57 -0.64
N ASP A 5 7.79 19.59 0.51
CA ASP A 5 6.33 19.40 0.52
C ASP A 5 5.60 20.61 -0.08
N GLN A 6 6.15 21.80 0.10
CA GLN A 6 5.61 23.02 -0.51
C GLN A 6 5.77 22.97 -2.04
N MET A 7 6.93 22.55 -2.53
CA MET A 7 7.18 22.40 -3.96
C MET A 7 6.23 21.41 -4.62
N ILE A 8 6.00 20.24 -3.99
CA ILE A 8 5.05 19.24 -4.49
C ILE A 8 3.63 19.79 -4.48
N LEU A 9 3.24 20.48 -3.41
CA LEU A 9 1.91 21.08 -3.30
C LEU A 9 1.67 22.14 -4.38
N GLU A 10 2.64 23.01 -4.65
CA GLU A 10 2.55 24.03 -5.68
C GLU A 10 2.49 23.39 -7.08
N ALA A 11 3.33 22.39 -7.36
CA ALA A 11 3.29 21.64 -8.62
C ALA A 11 1.91 20.98 -8.81
N PHE A 12 1.38 20.32 -7.78
CA PHE A 12 0.06 19.69 -7.82
C PHE A 12 -1.06 20.70 -8.09
N LYS A 13 -1.04 21.84 -7.43
CA LYS A 13 -2.02 22.91 -7.66
C LYS A 13 -1.96 23.47 -9.09
N SER A 14 -0.77 23.55 -9.69
CA SER A 14 -0.60 24.05 -11.04
C SER A 14 -1.00 23.02 -12.10
N GLU A 15 -0.70 21.74 -11.90
CA GLU A 15 -0.97 20.67 -12.85
C GLU A 15 -2.44 20.22 -12.88
N VAL A 16 -3.10 20.20 -11.73
CA VAL A 16 -4.48 19.67 -11.60
C VAL A 16 -5.55 20.76 -11.80
N TYR A 17 -5.18 21.98 -12.18
CA TYR A 17 -6.15 23.10 -12.26
C TYR A 17 -7.03 23.15 -11.00
N VAL A 18 -6.39 23.19 -9.83
CA VAL A 18 -7.12 23.37 -8.57
C VAL A 18 -7.82 24.71 -8.66
N SER A 19 -9.08 24.67 -9.11
CA SER A 19 -9.91 25.88 -9.13
C SER A 19 -10.08 26.37 -7.69
N ASN A 20 -10.38 27.65 -7.50
CA ASN A 20 -10.71 28.22 -6.18
C ASN A 20 -11.87 27.51 -5.44
N ARG A 21 -12.42 26.45 -6.04
CA ARG A 21 -13.49 25.59 -5.51
C ARG A 21 -13.01 24.21 -5.07
N MET A 22 -11.69 23.96 -5.03
CA MET A 22 -11.13 22.69 -4.54
C MET A 22 -10.41 22.89 -3.21
N ASP A 23 -10.67 21.99 -2.30
CA ASP A 23 -9.98 21.87 -1.03
C ASP A 23 -8.87 20.82 -1.14
N VAL A 24 -7.66 21.17 -0.73
CA VAL A 24 -6.48 20.29 -0.79
C VAL A 24 -6.08 19.88 0.63
N GLN A 25 -6.04 18.59 0.88
CA GLN A 25 -5.73 18.01 2.18
C GLN A 25 -4.54 17.04 2.08
N HIS A 26 -3.71 17.01 3.11
CA HIS A 26 -2.71 15.97 3.28
C HIS A 26 -3.40 14.74 3.90
N THR A 27 -3.90 13.85 3.06
CA THR A 27 -4.62 12.65 3.47
C THR A 27 -4.17 11.49 2.60
N PRO A 28 -3.75 10.35 3.16
CA PRO A 28 -3.32 9.20 2.36
C PRO A 28 -4.52 8.51 1.70
N ILE A 29 -4.26 7.83 0.57
CA ILE A 29 -5.13 6.79 0.02
C ILE A 29 -4.54 5.43 0.42
N TYR A 30 -5.38 4.50 0.86
CA TYR A 30 -4.91 3.18 1.27
C TYR A 30 -5.89 2.07 0.94
N ASP A 31 -5.34 0.88 0.75
CA ASP A 31 -6.12 -0.34 0.59
C ASP A 31 -5.42 -1.55 1.20
N THR A 32 -6.19 -2.52 1.62
CA THR A 32 -5.73 -3.73 2.30
C THR A 32 -6.11 -4.97 1.51
N VAL A 33 -5.15 -5.86 1.35
CA VAL A 33 -5.35 -7.19 0.78
C VAL A 33 -5.08 -8.23 1.86
N THR A 34 -5.97 -9.21 1.97
CA THR A 34 -5.83 -10.33 2.91
C THR A 34 -5.84 -11.64 2.13
N ILE A 35 -4.82 -12.45 2.34
CA ILE A 35 -4.62 -13.75 1.73
C ILE A 35 -4.70 -14.80 2.84
N ALA A 36 -5.57 -15.79 2.67
CA ALA A 36 -5.77 -16.83 3.67
C ALA A 36 -4.54 -17.75 3.81
N ALA A 37 -4.35 -18.33 4.98
CA ALA A 37 -3.34 -19.36 5.20
C ALA A 37 -3.53 -20.53 4.23
N GLY A 38 -2.43 -21.06 3.68
CA GLY A 38 -2.44 -22.11 2.66
C GLY A 38 -2.79 -21.66 1.24
N SER A 39 -3.14 -20.39 1.06
CA SER A 39 -3.42 -19.85 -0.27
C SER A 39 -2.14 -19.39 -0.97
N THR A 40 -2.18 -19.38 -2.31
CA THR A 40 -1.05 -18.91 -3.12
C THR A 40 -1.09 -17.40 -3.31
N VAL A 41 0.02 -16.76 -3.04
CA VAL A 41 0.29 -15.35 -3.35
C VAL A 41 0.63 -15.26 -4.84
N ASN A 42 -0.08 -14.44 -5.59
CA ASN A 42 0.14 -14.14 -7.00
C ASN A 42 -0.49 -12.80 -7.37
N GLU A 43 -0.36 -12.38 -8.62
CA GLU A 43 -0.88 -11.10 -9.11
C GLU A 43 -2.39 -10.93 -8.87
N LEU A 44 -3.18 -11.98 -9.03
CA LEU A 44 -4.63 -11.92 -8.86
C LEU A 44 -5.05 -11.77 -7.40
N THR A 45 -4.33 -12.41 -6.48
CA THR A 45 -4.64 -12.39 -5.05
C THR A 45 -4.15 -11.13 -4.34
N THR A 46 -3.26 -10.34 -4.98
CA THR A 46 -2.57 -9.20 -4.39
C THR A 46 -2.86 -7.86 -5.06
N ALA A 47 -3.97 -7.75 -5.78
CA ALA A 47 -4.34 -6.51 -6.45
C ALA A 47 -4.98 -5.51 -5.47
N PHE A 48 -4.24 -4.43 -5.16
CA PHE A 48 -4.71 -3.31 -4.34
C PHE A 48 -5.59 -2.35 -5.15
N PHE A 49 -6.50 -1.65 -4.47
CA PHE A 49 -7.43 -0.65 -5.01
C PHE A 49 -8.45 -1.20 -6.01
N THR A 50 -8.56 -2.52 -6.12
CA THR A 50 -9.44 -3.21 -7.07
C THR A 50 -10.76 -3.64 -6.45
N ASN A 51 -10.72 -4.27 -5.27
CA ASN A 51 -11.89 -4.72 -4.53
C ASN A 51 -12.20 -3.72 -3.41
N VAL A 52 -12.82 -2.60 -3.76
CA VAL A 52 -13.12 -1.48 -2.87
C VAL A 52 -14.52 -0.92 -3.17
N GLY A 53 -14.99 0.00 -2.34
CA GLY A 53 -16.29 0.63 -2.48
C GLY A 53 -17.43 -0.16 -1.79
N PRO A 54 -18.70 0.24 -2.01
CA PRO A 54 -19.86 -0.29 -1.29
C PRO A 54 -20.11 -1.79 -1.45
N ALA A 55 -19.65 -2.38 -2.56
CA ALA A 55 -19.77 -3.81 -2.83
C ALA A 55 -18.70 -4.65 -2.13
N SER A 56 -17.67 -4.03 -1.58
CA SER A 56 -16.62 -4.73 -0.83
C SER A 56 -17.01 -4.87 0.64
N SER A 57 -16.57 -5.95 1.28
CA SER A 57 -16.73 -6.14 2.74
C SER A 57 -15.68 -5.39 3.57
N LYS A 58 -14.84 -4.56 2.95
CA LYS A 58 -13.76 -3.83 3.62
C LYS A 58 -14.30 -2.69 4.48
N THR A 59 -13.75 -2.55 5.67
CA THR A 59 -14.02 -1.44 6.58
C THR A 59 -13.22 -0.19 6.19
N LYS A 60 -13.59 0.97 6.76
CA LYS A 60 -12.80 2.22 6.59
C LYS A 60 -11.35 2.13 7.09
N ALA A 61 -11.05 1.20 8.00
CA ALA A 61 -9.68 0.95 8.44
C ALA A 61 -8.87 0.16 7.39
N GLN A 62 -9.55 -0.56 6.50
CA GLN A 62 -8.92 -1.35 5.45
C GLN A 62 -8.78 -0.61 4.13
N THR A 63 -9.71 0.29 3.82
CA THR A 63 -9.67 1.12 2.61
C THR A 63 -10.48 2.40 2.80
N ASN A 64 -10.00 3.51 2.25
CA ASN A 64 -10.77 4.75 2.15
C ASN A 64 -11.28 5.03 0.72
N MET A 65 -11.06 4.09 -0.20
CA MET A 65 -11.54 4.21 -1.57
C MET A 65 -13.05 3.96 -1.66
N SER A 66 -13.74 4.82 -2.40
CA SER A 66 -15.18 4.70 -2.69
C SER A 66 -15.49 4.01 -4.01
N GLN A 67 -14.56 4.05 -4.97
CA GLN A 67 -14.68 3.44 -6.29
C GLN A 67 -13.48 2.56 -6.59
N SER A 68 -13.73 1.46 -7.30
CA SER A 68 -12.67 0.55 -7.74
C SER A 68 -11.78 1.22 -8.79
N ARG A 69 -10.48 1.18 -8.53
CA ARG A 69 -9.41 1.62 -9.44
C ARG A 69 -9.46 3.08 -9.90
N ARG A 70 -10.25 3.95 -9.30
CA ARG A 70 -10.37 5.37 -9.73
C ARG A 70 -10.85 6.27 -8.62
N LEU A 71 -10.59 7.56 -8.79
CA LEU A 71 -11.16 8.60 -7.96
C LEU A 71 -12.46 9.13 -8.59
N PRO A 72 -13.51 9.42 -7.81
CA PRO A 72 -14.70 10.07 -8.32
C PRO A 72 -14.39 11.50 -8.79
N ALA A 73 -15.13 11.99 -9.78
CA ALA A 73 -15.03 13.40 -10.17
C ALA A 73 -15.62 14.31 -9.08
N PRO A 74 -15.03 15.46 -8.77
CA PRO A 74 -13.84 16.09 -9.36
C PRO A 74 -12.53 15.80 -8.63
N GLU A 75 -12.45 14.73 -7.84
CA GLU A 75 -11.32 14.41 -6.97
C GLU A 75 -10.04 14.11 -7.75
N ALA A 76 -8.89 14.54 -7.21
CA ALA A 76 -7.56 14.22 -7.72
C ALA A 76 -6.59 13.95 -6.55
N PHE A 77 -5.49 13.25 -6.82
CA PHE A 77 -4.53 12.89 -5.81
C PHE A 77 -3.09 12.95 -6.34
N SER A 78 -2.20 13.56 -5.58
CA SER A 78 -0.77 13.60 -5.88
C SER A 78 -0.02 12.72 -4.89
N ILE A 79 0.55 11.61 -5.38
CA ILE A 79 1.36 10.68 -4.59
C ILE A 79 2.77 11.23 -4.47
N PHE A 80 3.29 11.36 -3.26
CA PHE A 80 4.70 11.66 -3.01
C PHE A 80 5.43 10.55 -2.24
N GLY A 81 4.72 9.50 -1.81
CA GLY A 81 5.35 8.38 -1.15
C GLY A 81 4.49 7.13 -1.10
N PHE A 82 5.16 6.01 -0.93
CA PHE A 82 4.57 4.69 -0.75
C PHE A 82 4.97 4.12 0.60
N ARG A 83 4.03 3.45 1.26
CA ARG A 83 4.28 2.65 2.46
C ARG A 83 3.56 1.33 2.36
N LEU A 84 4.26 0.26 2.69
CA LEU A 84 3.68 -1.07 2.85
C LEU A 84 3.70 -1.45 4.33
N ARG A 85 2.53 -1.81 4.85
CA ARG A 85 2.35 -2.33 6.19
C ARG A 85 1.77 -3.75 6.13
N TRP A 86 2.18 -4.61 7.04
CA TRP A 86 1.59 -5.92 7.26
C TRP A 86 1.00 -6.01 8.65
N LYS A 87 0.08 -6.95 8.83
CA LYS A 87 -0.50 -7.26 10.14
C LYS A 87 0.52 -8.03 10.98
N GLU A 88 0.68 -7.64 12.23
CA GLU A 88 1.75 -8.14 13.12
C GLU A 88 1.61 -9.62 13.53
N ASN A 89 0.46 -10.25 13.29
CA ASN A 89 0.27 -11.67 13.57
C ASN A 89 0.60 -12.60 12.40
N VAL A 90 1.29 -12.14 11.38
CA VAL A 90 1.74 -12.96 10.25
C VAL A 90 2.91 -13.85 10.68
N LEU A 91 2.98 -15.06 10.10
CA LEU A 91 4.16 -15.93 10.28
C LEU A 91 5.38 -15.27 9.64
N PRO A 92 6.50 -15.00 10.40
CA PRO A 92 7.65 -14.30 9.87
C PRO A 92 8.27 -14.96 8.64
N ALA A 93 8.31 -16.30 8.59
CA ALA A 93 8.84 -17.03 7.45
C ALA A 93 8.05 -16.74 6.18
N ASP A 94 6.71 -16.75 6.24
CA ASP A 94 5.85 -16.41 5.11
C ASP A 94 6.04 -14.95 4.67
N LEU A 95 6.17 -14.03 5.64
CA LEU A 95 6.38 -12.62 5.35
C LEU A 95 7.71 -12.38 4.64
N TYR A 96 8.81 -12.96 5.14
CA TYR A 96 10.14 -12.81 4.53
C TYR A 96 10.18 -13.37 3.11
N GLU A 97 9.58 -14.53 2.87
CA GLU A 97 9.50 -15.13 1.54
C GLU A 97 8.71 -14.25 0.55
N VAL A 98 7.62 -13.65 1.01
CA VAL A 98 6.84 -12.73 0.18
C VAL A 98 7.59 -11.43 -0.09
N LEU A 99 8.25 -10.85 0.92
CA LEU A 99 9.03 -9.62 0.75
C LEU A 99 10.20 -9.80 -0.22
N ASP A 100 10.83 -10.97 -0.24
CA ASP A 100 12.00 -11.25 -1.08
C ASP A 100 11.63 -11.67 -2.50
N LYS A 101 10.53 -12.41 -2.68
CA LYS A 101 10.15 -13.00 -3.97
C LYS A 101 9.32 -12.07 -4.86
N PHE A 102 8.68 -11.05 -4.31
CA PHE A 102 7.74 -10.23 -5.05
C PHE A 102 8.22 -8.81 -5.29
N VAL A 103 7.77 -8.27 -6.42
CA VAL A 103 7.93 -6.88 -6.83
C VAL A 103 6.58 -6.21 -6.75
N LEU A 104 6.50 -5.02 -6.16
CA LEU A 104 5.31 -4.16 -6.22
C LEU A 104 5.36 -3.34 -7.49
N GLN A 105 4.32 -3.44 -8.30
CA GLN A 105 4.09 -2.59 -9.46
C GLN A 105 2.87 -1.71 -9.23
N PHE A 106 3.03 -0.41 -9.40
CA PHE A 106 1.95 0.57 -9.40
C PHE A 106 1.66 1.03 -10.82
N TYR A 107 0.42 0.87 -11.22
CA TYR A 107 -0.09 1.20 -12.55
C TYR A 107 -0.93 2.46 -12.51
N LEU A 108 -0.75 3.30 -13.52
CA LEU A 108 -1.63 4.41 -13.85
C LEU A 108 -2.05 4.27 -15.31
N GLY A 109 -3.33 4.02 -15.55
CA GLY A 109 -3.81 3.51 -16.83
C GLY A 109 -3.21 2.14 -17.14
N GLN A 110 -2.47 2.06 -18.24
CA GLN A 110 -1.78 0.83 -18.68
C GLN A 110 -0.26 0.88 -18.45
N LYS A 111 0.26 1.98 -17.87
CA LYS A 111 1.71 2.16 -17.67
C LYS A 111 2.08 1.86 -16.22
N VAL A 112 3.22 1.20 -16.04
CA VAL A 112 3.87 1.06 -14.74
C VAL A 112 4.59 2.37 -14.44
N TYR A 113 4.23 3.01 -13.33
CA TYR A 113 4.83 4.26 -12.87
C TYR A 113 5.84 4.03 -11.75
N GLN A 114 5.65 2.99 -10.96
CA GLN A 114 6.57 2.60 -9.90
C GLN A 114 6.72 1.08 -9.89
N GLU A 115 7.96 0.62 -9.84
CA GLU A 115 8.31 -0.79 -9.72
C GLU A 115 9.55 -0.93 -8.84
N ALA A 116 9.47 -1.74 -7.81
CA ALA A 116 10.60 -2.10 -6.97
C ALA A 116 10.31 -3.37 -6.16
N PRO A 117 11.36 -4.06 -5.65
CA PRO A 117 11.18 -5.18 -4.74
C PRO A 117 10.29 -4.81 -3.56
N LEU A 118 9.45 -5.73 -3.12
CA LEU A 118 8.41 -5.44 -2.13
C LEU A 118 8.99 -4.93 -0.80
N TRP A 119 10.13 -5.45 -0.35
CA TRP A 119 10.82 -5.02 0.87
C TRP A 119 11.21 -3.53 0.85
N TYR A 120 11.40 -2.95 -0.34
CA TYR A 120 11.80 -1.55 -0.51
C TYR A 120 10.74 -0.56 -0.02
N PHE A 121 9.47 -0.95 -0.04
CA PHE A 121 8.34 -0.12 0.41
C PHE A 121 7.97 -0.31 1.88
N SER A 122 8.72 -1.13 2.62
CA SER A 122 8.39 -1.45 4.01
C SER A 122 8.27 -0.21 4.87
N ALA A 123 7.14 -0.04 5.54
CA ALA A 123 6.94 1.02 6.50
C ALA A 123 7.87 0.86 7.72
N GLY A 124 8.14 1.96 8.42
CA GLY A 124 8.93 1.93 9.66
C GLY A 124 10.39 1.50 9.51
N GLY A 125 10.93 1.50 8.28
CA GLY A 125 12.32 1.12 8.01
C GLY A 125 12.58 -0.38 7.92
N GLY A 126 11.54 -1.21 7.78
CA GLY A 126 11.65 -2.63 7.54
C GLY A 126 11.02 -3.53 8.60
N VAL A 127 11.26 -4.83 8.45
CA VAL A 127 10.77 -5.86 9.39
C VAL A 127 11.72 -5.96 10.57
N ASN A 128 11.19 -5.90 11.77
CA ASN A 128 11.91 -6.28 12.97
C ASN A 128 11.17 -7.43 13.66
N ALA A 129 11.78 -8.60 13.71
CA ALA A 129 11.19 -9.79 14.28
C ALA A 129 12.22 -10.57 15.12
N VAL A 130 11.78 -11.10 16.23
CA VAL A 130 12.49 -12.11 17.01
C VAL A 130 11.65 -13.38 17.02
N ALA A 131 12.16 -14.41 16.35
CA ALA A 131 11.56 -15.75 16.38
C ALA A 131 12.46 -16.68 17.19
N THR A 132 11.93 -17.34 18.19
CA THR A 132 12.61 -18.45 18.86
C THR A 132 12.03 -19.75 18.32
N THR A 133 12.87 -20.59 17.70
CA THR A 133 12.53 -21.95 17.32
C THR A 133 13.00 -22.90 18.42
N THR A 134 12.05 -23.55 19.08
CA THR A 134 12.34 -24.80 19.81
C THR A 134 11.90 -25.96 18.93
N ALA A 135 12.53 -27.12 19.08
CA ALA A 135 12.33 -28.29 18.19
C ALA A 135 10.88 -28.81 18.06
N ALA A 136 9.94 -28.27 18.83
CA ALA A 136 8.54 -28.63 18.83
C ALA A 136 7.58 -27.48 18.51
N SER A 137 8.03 -26.22 18.48
CA SER A 137 7.15 -25.05 18.26
C SER A 137 7.97 -23.83 17.82
N THR A 138 7.49 -23.14 16.79
CA THR A 138 7.99 -21.82 16.46
C THR A 138 7.16 -20.80 17.21
N THR A 139 7.72 -20.24 18.27
CA THR A 139 7.06 -19.15 19.00
C THR A 139 7.54 -17.83 18.43
N ILE A 140 6.63 -17.11 17.80
CA ILE A 140 6.88 -15.72 17.39
C ILE A 140 6.78 -14.88 18.64
N THR A 141 7.90 -14.37 19.13
CA THR A 141 7.91 -13.56 20.34
C THR A 141 7.63 -12.09 20.03
N TYR A 142 7.96 -11.65 18.82
CA TYR A 142 7.85 -10.25 18.43
C TYR A 142 7.97 -10.08 16.90
N LEU A 143 7.04 -9.36 16.31
CA LEU A 143 7.09 -8.92 14.91
C LEU A 143 6.54 -7.52 14.82
N THR A 144 7.28 -6.57 14.27
CA THR A 144 6.79 -5.22 14.03
C THR A 144 7.12 -4.72 12.63
N ASN A 145 6.38 -3.70 12.19
CA ASN A 145 6.67 -2.92 10.99
C ASN A 145 7.79 -1.89 11.19
N GLY A 146 8.55 -1.98 12.29
CA GLY A 146 9.53 -0.99 12.70
C GLY A 146 8.88 0.26 13.32
N VAL A 147 9.64 1.35 13.42
CA VAL A 147 9.16 2.62 13.99
C VAL A 147 8.57 3.47 12.86
N PRO A 148 7.28 3.88 12.94
CA PRO A 148 6.69 4.74 11.93
C PRO A 148 7.31 6.14 12.01
N MET A 149 8.16 6.47 11.05
CA MET A 149 8.79 7.77 10.89
C MET A 149 8.52 8.32 9.50
N ARG A 150 8.56 9.63 9.35
CA ARG A 150 8.39 10.28 8.05
C ARG A 150 9.53 9.92 7.09
N GLU A 151 10.72 9.74 7.61
CA GLU A 151 11.93 9.38 6.87
C GLU A 151 11.93 7.92 6.41
N SER A 152 11.18 7.04 7.05
CA SER A 152 11.05 5.63 6.68
C SER A 152 10.04 5.36 5.56
N MET A 153 9.44 6.39 5.00
CA MET A 153 8.59 6.31 3.81
C MET A 153 9.45 6.30 2.55
N HIS A 154 9.11 5.44 1.58
CA HIS A 154 9.67 5.57 0.24
C HIS A 154 9.12 6.82 -0.44
N LYS A 155 9.94 7.88 -0.51
CA LYS A 155 9.60 9.17 -1.13
C LYS A 155 9.93 9.15 -2.61
N LEU A 156 8.99 9.63 -3.40
CA LEU A 156 9.21 9.84 -4.83
C LEU A 156 9.94 11.16 -5.06
N ALA A 157 10.95 11.15 -5.94
CA ALA A 157 11.61 12.38 -6.39
C ALA A 157 10.68 13.23 -7.27
N ILE A 158 9.82 12.55 -8.04
CA ILE A 158 8.78 13.17 -8.88
C ILE A 158 7.44 12.61 -8.43
N PRO A 159 6.48 13.46 -8.03
CA PRO A 159 5.16 13.00 -7.61
C PRO A 159 4.40 12.37 -8.78
N ILE A 160 3.52 11.42 -8.47
CA ILE A 160 2.61 10.80 -9.44
C ILE A 160 1.23 11.40 -9.23
N VAL A 161 0.68 12.04 -10.24
CA VAL A 161 -0.65 12.66 -10.17
C VAL A 161 -1.69 11.70 -10.74
N ILE A 162 -2.72 11.42 -9.94
CA ILE A 162 -3.92 10.68 -10.34
C ILE A 162 -5.03 11.70 -10.54
N GLU A 163 -5.46 11.88 -11.77
CA GLU A 163 -6.61 12.71 -12.11
C GLU A 163 -7.93 11.96 -11.86
N ASN A 164 -9.03 12.71 -11.81
CA ASN A 164 -10.35 12.10 -11.66
C ASN A 164 -10.64 11.11 -12.81
N GLN A 165 -11.35 10.02 -12.48
CA GLN A 165 -11.70 8.95 -13.42
C GLN A 165 -10.52 8.20 -14.06
N MET A 166 -9.26 8.59 -13.78
CA MET A 166 -8.09 7.86 -14.24
C MET A 166 -7.97 6.53 -13.51
N THR A 167 -7.73 5.45 -14.26
CA THR A 167 -7.59 4.12 -13.68
C THR A 167 -6.23 3.96 -13.03
N PHE A 168 -6.18 3.51 -11.78
CA PHE A 168 -4.96 3.13 -11.09
C PHE A 168 -5.15 1.88 -10.23
N TYR A 169 -4.10 1.13 -10.05
CA TYR A 169 -4.05 -0.03 -9.15
C TYR A 169 -2.60 -0.41 -8.87
N ALA A 170 -2.39 -1.25 -7.88
CA ALA A 170 -1.10 -1.86 -7.63
C ALA A 170 -1.27 -3.38 -7.46
N GLN A 171 -0.22 -4.12 -7.81
CA GLN A 171 -0.19 -5.57 -7.65
C GLN A 171 1.21 -6.06 -7.30
N LEU A 172 1.29 -7.26 -6.76
CA LEU A 172 2.54 -7.96 -6.57
C LEU A 172 2.76 -8.90 -7.74
N THR A 173 3.93 -8.82 -8.36
CA THR A 173 4.35 -9.64 -9.50
C THR A 173 5.70 -10.28 -9.24
N GLY A 174 6.14 -11.18 -10.09
CA GLY A 174 7.50 -11.74 -10.09
C GLY A 174 7.65 -13.12 -9.48
N GLY A 175 6.63 -13.69 -8.85
CA GLY A 175 6.74 -15.03 -8.29
C GLY A 175 5.39 -15.65 -7.92
N THR A 176 5.47 -16.88 -7.42
CA THR A 176 4.39 -17.55 -6.72
C THR A 176 4.91 -18.09 -5.39
N TYR A 177 4.15 -17.94 -4.35
CA TYR A 177 4.46 -18.50 -3.04
C TYR A 177 3.17 -18.96 -2.36
N THR A 178 3.18 -20.18 -1.85
CA THR A 178 2.05 -20.71 -1.08
C THR A 178 2.30 -20.49 0.40
N LEU A 179 1.43 -19.71 1.04
CA LEU A 179 1.50 -19.45 2.47
C LEU A 179 1.36 -20.74 3.27
N THR A 180 1.98 -20.79 4.42
CA THR A 180 1.86 -21.91 5.36
C THR A 180 0.38 -22.16 5.70
N ALA A 181 -0.06 -23.43 5.64
CA ALA A 181 -1.42 -23.80 5.95
C ALA A 181 -1.73 -23.63 7.45
N SER A 182 -2.99 -23.33 7.80
CA SER A 182 -3.41 -23.15 9.19
C SER A 182 -3.14 -24.38 10.07
N ALA A 183 -3.27 -25.59 9.51
CA ALA A 183 -2.93 -26.85 10.18
C ALA A 183 -1.45 -26.96 10.59
N SER A 184 -0.57 -26.19 9.94
CA SER A 184 0.86 -26.09 10.21
C SER A 184 1.25 -24.78 10.92
N GLY A 185 0.28 -24.09 11.51
CA GLY A 185 0.52 -22.83 12.24
C GLY A 185 0.51 -21.57 11.39
N GLY A 186 0.13 -21.67 10.11
CA GLY A 186 -0.02 -20.50 9.22
C GLY A 186 -1.14 -19.58 9.66
N THR A 187 -0.93 -18.28 9.56
CA THR A 187 -1.89 -17.21 9.97
C THR A 187 -2.47 -16.44 8.81
N GLY A 188 -2.02 -16.76 7.57
CA GLY A 188 -2.30 -15.94 6.41
C GLY A 188 -1.48 -14.66 6.38
N LEU A 189 -1.69 -13.84 5.35
CA LEU A 189 -0.97 -12.59 5.13
C LEU A 189 -1.96 -11.46 4.89
N THR A 190 -1.83 -10.38 5.64
CA THR A 190 -2.58 -9.14 5.42
C THR A 190 -1.60 -8.01 5.16
N LEU A 191 -1.68 -7.42 3.96
CA LEU A 191 -0.87 -6.30 3.53
C LEU A 191 -1.75 -5.07 3.34
N GLN A 192 -1.29 -3.91 3.78
CA GLN A 192 -1.91 -2.62 3.52
C GLN A 192 -0.93 -1.73 2.77
N LEU A 193 -1.29 -1.32 1.57
CA LEU A 193 -0.55 -0.33 0.80
C LEU A 193 -1.14 1.04 1.06
N VAL A 194 -0.28 1.98 1.42
CA VAL A 194 -0.61 3.38 1.69
C VAL A 194 0.12 4.25 0.68
N LEU A 195 -0.63 5.07 -0.02
CA LEU A 195 -0.14 6.13 -0.89
C LEU A 195 -0.19 7.43 -0.09
N ASP A 196 0.97 7.95 0.29
CA ASP A 196 1.06 9.25 0.97
C ASP A 196 0.97 10.36 -0.06
N GLY A 197 0.10 11.35 0.19
CA GLY A 197 -0.13 12.36 -0.83
C GLY A 197 -1.02 13.52 -0.42
N PHE A 198 -1.27 14.39 -1.38
CA PHE A 198 -2.23 15.46 -1.31
C PHE A 198 -3.51 15.09 -2.06
N TYR A 199 -4.62 15.19 -1.38
CA TYR A 199 -5.95 14.88 -1.90
C TYR A 199 -6.69 16.18 -2.20
N ALA A 200 -7.12 16.38 -3.44
CA ALA A 200 -7.95 17.49 -3.86
C ALA A 200 -9.39 17.02 -4.07
N ARG A 201 -10.35 17.72 -3.49
CA ARG A 201 -11.78 17.46 -3.62
C ARG A 201 -12.56 18.76 -3.80
N GLY A 202 -13.74 18.68 -4.41
CA GLY A 202 -14.64 19.84 -4.54
C GLY A 202 -15.06 20.36 -3.17
N VAL A 203 -15.08 21.68 -3.01
CA VAL A 203 -15.68 22.33 -1.84
C VAL A 203 -17.19 22.15 -1.93
N GLN A 204 -17.80 21.63 -0.87
CA GLN A 204 -19.25 21.52 -0.72
C GLN A 204 -19.89 22.84 -0.34
#